data_79695170ad521373d628324cb2ff8c1e
#
_entry.id   79695170ad521373d628324cb2ff8c1e
#
_cell.length_a   1.000
_cell.length_b   1.000
_cell.length_c   1.000
_cell.angle_alpha   90.00
_cell.angle_beta   90.00
_cell.angle_gamma   90.00
#
_symmetry.space_group_name_H-M   'P 1'
#
loop_
_entity.id
_entity.type
_entity.pdbx_description
1 polymer ?
#
loop_
_entity_poly.entity_id
_entity_poly.type
_entity_poly.pdbx_seq_one_letter_code
_entity_poly.pdbx_strand_id
1 'polypeptide(L)'
;MFAWGKRRAPLAVLLLLMLCGSGLTGCHSRFVEVTIVNQGPVVHLMEFDYPSASFGANVLEPGAKYHYRFKIQGSGPLSLQYQDASGQTRTSEGPKVDLGEEGSLLVNIDARGTVTWTPTLTNRQ
;
A
#
# COMPACT_ATOMS: atom_id res chain seq x y z
N MET A 1 46.26 -31.67 24.26
CA MET A 1 46.73 -30.44 23.59
C MET A 1 45.99 -30.11 22.31
N PHE A 2 45.57 -31.06 21.55
CA PHE A 2 44.91 -30.80 20.25
C PHE A 2 43.46 -30.40 20.36
N ALA A 3 42.84 -30.51 21.54
CA ALA A 3 41.44 -30.14 21.75
C ALA A 3 41.22 -28.64 21.88
N TRP A 4 42.23 -27.84 21.97
CA TRP A 4 42.13 -26.39 22.21
C TRP A 4 41.70 -25.63 20.96
N GLY A 5 42.06 -26.04 19.78
CA GLY A 5 41.69 -25.39 18.54
C GLY A 5 40.23 -25.63 18.14
N LYS A 6 39.66 -26.73 18.59
CA LYS A 6 38.26 -27.10 18.24
C LYS A 6 37.22 -26.37 19.06
N ARG A 7 37.58 -25.83 20.22
CA ARG A 7 36.65 -25.14 21.10
C ARG A 7 36.37 -23.70 20.70
N ARG A 8 37.24 -23.12 19.90
CA ARG A 8 37.10 -21.72 19.47
C ARG A 8 36.25 -21.56 18.20
N ALA A 9 36.22 -22.56 17.33
CA ALA A 9 35.50 -22.52 16.10
C ALA A 9 33.96 -22.43 16.27
N PRO A 10 33.30 -23.18 17.17
CA PRO A 10 31.85 -23.04 17.35
C PRO A 10 31.42 -21.71 17.98
N LEU A 11 32.28 -21.08 18.77
CA LEU A 11 31.96 -19.78 19.34
C LEU A 11 32.00 -18.66 18.30
N ALA A 12 32.93 -18.72 17.37
CA ALA A 12 33.04 -17.74 16.26
C ALA A 12 31.87 -17.88 15.31
N VAL A 13 31.43 -19.10 15.04
CA VAL A 13 30.25 -19.37 14.17
C VAL A 13 28.97 -18.89 14.82
N LEU A 14 28.82 -19.06 16.13
CA LEU A 14 27.65 -18.56 16.86
C LEU A 14 27.59 -17.03 16.87
N LEU A 15 28.71 -16.35 17.02
CA LEU A 15 28.78 -14.89 16.95
C LEU A 15 28.42 -14.37 15.55
N LEU A 16 28.84 -15.06 14.51
CA LEU A 16 28.51 -14.70 13.13
C LEU A 16 27.02 -14.85 12.84
N LEU A 17 26.40 -15.88 13.37
CA LEU A 17 24.96 -16.11 13.23
C LEU A 17 24.12 -15.07 13.97
N MET A 18 24.58 -14.61 15.13
CA MET A 18 23.90 -13.53 15.86
C MET A 18 23.98 -12.18 15.15
N LEU A 19 25.11 -11.89 14.50
CA LEU A 19 25.30 -10.67 13.72
C LEU A 19 24.41 -10.64 12.47
N CYS A 20 24.19 -11.78 11.82
CA CYS A 20 23.29 -11.87 10.68
C CYS A 20 21.81 -11.73 11.07
N GLY A 21 21.41 -12.21 12.26
CA GLY A 21 20.05 -12.09 12.75
C GLY A 21 19.65 -10.66 13.09
N SER A 22 20.56 -9.85 13.59
CA SER A 22 20.25 -8.47 13.95
C SER A 22 20.18 -7.53 12.73
N GLY A 23 20.78 -7.89 11.60
CA GLY A 23 20.69 -7.10 10.37
C GLY A 23 19.34 -7.23 9.64
N LEU A 24 18.56 -8.29 9.89
CA LEU A 24 17.30 -8.54 9.20
C LEU A 24 16.12 -7.79 9.81
N THR A 25 16.23 -7.26 11.03
CA THR A 25 15.15 -6.56 11.73
C THR A 25 15.07 -5.07 11.41
N GLY A 26 16.03 -4.51 10.63
CA GLY A 26 16.10 -3.09 10.35
C GLY A 26 15.46 -2.62 9.03
N CYS A 27 14.98 -3.53 8.18
CA CYS A 27 14.45 -3.19 6.86
C CYS A 27 12.92 -3.17 6.86
N HIS A 28 12.32 -2.08 7.37
CA HIS A 28 10.89 -1.88 7.31
C HIS A 28 10.56 -0.82 6.26
N SER A 29 9.89 -1.23 5.18
CA SER A 29 9.40 -0.30 4.15
C SER A 29 8.01 0.17 4.51
N ARG A 30 7.78 1.48 4.39
CA ARG A 30 6.47 2.09 4.66
C ARG A 30 5.65 2.14 3.39
N PHE A 31 4.58 1.37 3.36
CA PHE A 31 3.66 1.31 2.23
C PHE A 31 2.23 1.53 2.65
N VAL A 32 1.44 2.02 1.72
CA VAL A 32 -0.01 2.07 1.84
C VAL A 32 -0.59 1.01 0.89
N GLU A 33 -1.42 0.14 1.44
CA GLU A 33 -2.15 -0.85 0.65
C GLU A 33 -3.56 -0.34 0.40
N VAL A 34 -3.85 -0.09 -0.88
CA VAL A 34 -5.17 0.37 -1.32
C VAL A 34 -5.97 -0.80 -1.85
N THR A 35 -7.20 -0.88 -1.40
CA THR A 35 -8.20 -1.79 -1.98
C THR A 35 -9.35 -0.95 -2.47
N ILE A 36 -9.63 -1.01 -3.77
CA ILE A 36 -10.77 -0.33 -4.39
C ILE A 36 -11.81 -1.41 -4.71
N VAL A 37 -13.01 -1.28 -4.14
CA VAL A 37 -14.10 -2.23 -4.29
C VAL A 37 -15.20 -1.58 -5.11
N ASN A 38 -15.63 -2.22 -6.20
CA ASN A 38 -16.76 -1.76 -6.98
C ASN A 38 -18.00 -2.58 -6.61
N GLN A 39 -18.92 -1.98 -5.86
CA GLN A 39 -20.20 -2.58 -5.51
C GLN A 39 -21.34 -2.10 -6.40
N GLY A 40 -21.03 -1.28 -7.39
CA GLY A 40 -22.01 -0.77 -8.35
C GLY A 40 -21.83 -1.37 -9.74
N PRO A 41 -22.38 -0.70 -10.76
CA PRO A 41 -22.18 -1.08 -12.15
C PRO A 41 -20.71 -1.00 -12.57
N VAL A 42 -20.39 -1.53 -13.75
CA VAL A 42 -19.05 -1.52 -14.30
C VAL A 42 -18.46 -0.10 -14.33
N VAL A 43 -17.19 0.01 -13.98
CA VAL A 43 -16.43 1.25 -13.98
C VAL A 43 -15.33 1.13 -15.03
N HIS A 44 -15.17 2.19 -15.83
CA HIS A 44 -14.14 2.26 -16.85
C HIS A 44 -13.12 3.35 -16.54
N LEU A 45 -11.91 3.18 -17.03
CA LEU A 45 -10.84 4.17 -16.99
C LEU A 45 -10.65 4.75 -15.58
N MET A 46 -10.59 3.86 -14.60
CA MET A 46 -10.37 4.25 -13.22
C MET A 46 -8.92 4.72 -13.03
N GLU A 47 -8.77 5.89 -12.43
CA GLU A 47 -7.47 6.47 -12.09
C GLU A 47 -7.47 6.91 -10.64
N PHE A 48 -6.47 6.45 -9.90
CA PHE A 48 -6.25 6.83 -8.52
C PHE A 48 -5.01 7.71 -8.46
N ASP A 49 -5.19 8.93 -7.99
CA ASP A 49 -4.11 9.91 -7.89
C ASP A 49 -3.67 10.05 -6.43
N TYR A 50 -2.36 10.05 -6.24
CA TYR A 50 -1.75 10.33 -4.95
C TYR A 50 -0.59 11.30 -5.15
N PRO A 51 -0.10 11.96 -4.09
CA PRO A 51 1.01 12.89 -4.25
C PRO A 51 2.20 12.19 -4.91
N SER A 52 2.64 12.69 -6.04
CA SER A 52 3.76 12.25 -6.87
C SER A 52 3.45 11.21 -7.95
N ALA A 53 2.30 10.54 -7.95
CA ALA A 53 2.01 9.54 -9.01
C ALA A 53 0.53 9.17 -9.08
N SER A 54 0.22 8.26 -10.00
CA SER A 54 -1.12 7.70 -10.17
C SER A 54 -1.03 6.25 -10.62
N PHE A 55 -2.11 5.53 -10.42
CA PHE A 55 -2.30 4.19 -10.96
C PHE A 55 -3.76 4.01 -11.35
N GLY A 56 -4.05 2.98 -12.13
CA GLY A 56 -5.43 2.76 -12.54
C GLY A 56 -5.67 1.42 -13.21
N ALA A 57 -6.92 1.24 -13.62
CA ALA A 57 -7.37 0.06 -14.35
C ALA A 57 -8.36 0.48 -15.45
N ASN A 58 -8.29 -0.19 -16.58
CA ASN A 58 -9.19 0.12 -17.70
C ASN A 58 -10.65 -0.24 -17.40
N VAL A 59 -10.86 -1.33 -16.67
CA VAL A 59 -12.18 -1.83 -16.33
C VAL A 59 -12.16 -2.37 -14.91
N LEU A 60 -13.19 -2.04 -14.15
CA LEU A 60 -13.45 -2.64 -12.84
C LEU A 60 -14.89 -3.16 -12.85
N GLU A 61 -15.04 -4.48 -12.94
CA GLU A 61 -16.34 -5.14 -13.03
C GLU A 61 -17.13 -5.01 -11.72
N PRO A 62 -18.46 -5.17 -11.75
CA PRO A 62 -19.26 -5.20 -10.54
C PRO A 62 -18.78 -6.30 -9.58
N GLY A 63 -18.58 -5.95 -8.33
CA GLY A 63 -18.08 -6.86 -7.31
C GLY A 63 -16.57 -7.06 -7.32
N ALA A 64 -15.86 -6.51 -8.30
CA ALA A 64 -14.42 -6.66 -8.41
C ALA A 64 -13.68 -5.80 -7.40
N LYS A 65 -12.50 -6.25 -7.02
CA LYS A 65 -11.58 -5.54 -6.15
C LYS A 65 -10.28 -5.29 -6.89
N TYR A 66 -9.73 -4.10 -6.70
CA TYR A 66 -8.44 -3.71 -7.25
C TYR A 66 -7.49 -3.41 -6.09
N HIS A 67 -6.37 -4.09 -6.04
CA HIS A 67 -5.34 -3.92 -5.01
C HIS A 67 -4.13 -3.24 -5.59
N TYR A 68 -3.62 -2.25 -4.88
CA TYR A 68 -2.38 -1.59 -5.24
C TYR A 68 -1.61 -1.19 -3.99
N ARG A 69 -0.31 -1.18 -4.10
CA ARG A 69 0.58 -0.84 -3.00
C ARG A 69 1.48 0.29 -3.45
N PHE A 70 1.52 1.36 -2.68
CA PHE A 70 2.35 2.50 -3.02
C PHE A 70 2.98 3.12 -1.77
N LYS A 71 3.99 3.94 -2.01
CA LYS A 71 4.69 4.68 -0.98
C LYS A 71 4.34 6.15 -1.10
N ILE A 72 3.97 6.77 0.02
CA ILE A 72 3.68 8.20 0.05
C ILE A 72 4.99 8.96 0.08
N GLN A 73 5.27 9.70 -0.98
CA GLN A 73 6.50 10.47 -1.16
C GLN A 73 6.26 11.98 -1.13
N GLY A 74 5.09 12.42 -0.73
CA GLY A 74 4.72 13.82 -0.61
C GLY A 74 3.44 13.97 0.17
N SER A 75 3.08 15.20 0.52
CA SER A 75 1.84 15.48 1.22
C SER A 75 0.82 16.07 0.26
N GLY A 76 -0.43 15.67 0.40
CA GLY A 76 -1.51 16.18 -0.45
C GLY A 76 -2.74 15.27 -0.43
N PRO A 77 -3.77 15.65 -1.18
CA PRO A 77 -5.01 14.88 -1.25
C PRO A 77 -4.87 13.65 -2.14
N LEU A 78 -5.65 12.64 -1.83
CA LEU A 78 -5.91 11.51 -2.72
C LEU A 78 -7.14 11.83 -3.55
N SER A 79 -7.23 11.29 -4.76
CA SER A 79 -8.44 11.41 -5.59
C SER A 79 -8.66 10.17 -6.43
N LEU A 80 -9.93 9.94 -6.75
CA LEU A 80 -10.34 8.85 -7.62
C LEU A 80 -11.20 9.41 -8.75
N GLN A 81 -10.84 9.09 -9.99
CA GLN A 81 -11.59 9.46 -11.17
C GLN A 81 -11.94 8.21 -11.96
N TYR A 82 -13.14 8.15 -12.49
CA TYR A 82 -13.58 7.02 -13.30
C TYR A 82 -14.75 7.42 -14.21
N GLN A 83 -14.99 6.62 -15.24
CA GLN A 83 -16.19 6.72 -16.06
C GLN A 83 -17.21 5.70 -15.56
N ASP A 84 -18.42 6.16 -15.31
CA ASP A 84 -19.53 5.28 -14.92
C ASP A 84 -20.09 4.51 -16.14
N ALA A 85 -21.06 3.65 -15.88
CA ALA A 85 -21.67 2.82 -16.94
C ALA A 85 -22.31 3.63 -18.07
N SER A 86 -22.70 4.88 -17.80
CA SER A 86 -23.24 5.79 -18.83
C SER A 86 -22.16 6.55 -19.59
N GLY A 87 -20.88 6.37 -19.26
CA GLY A 87 -19.77 7.08 -19.89
C GLY A 87 -19.47 8.45 -19.26
N GLN A 88 -20.16 8.80 -18.19
CA GLN A 88 -19.96 10.07 -17.50
C GLN A 88 -18.75 9.98 -16.57
N THR A 89 -17.89 10.98 -16.65
CA THR A 89 -16.72 11.06 -15.75
C THR A 89 -17.15 11.48 -14.35
N ARG A 90 -16.70 10.73 -13.34
CA ARG A 90 -16.93 11.02 -11.94
C ARG A 90 -15.61 11.16 -11.22
N THR A 91 -15.57 12.10 -10.28
CA THR A 91 -14.38 12.39 -9.48
C THR A 91 -14.76 12.44 -8.02
N SER A 92 -13.95 11.79 -7.18
CA SER A 92 -14.10 11.84 -5.73
C SER A 92 -12.78 12.25 -5.11
N GLU A 93 -12.81 13.27 -4.26
CA GLU A 93 -11.65 13.70 -3.50
C GLU A 93 -11.58 12.91 -2.19
N GLY A 94 -10.42 12.32 -1.94
CA GLY A 94 -10.15 11.52 -0.76
C GLY A 94 -9.48 12.31 0.35
N PRO A 95 -9.02 11.60 1.38
CA PRO A 95 -8.32 12.23 2.50
C PRO A 95 -6.97 12.78 2.06
N LYS A 96 -6.48 13.76 2.82
CA LYS A 96 -5.10 14.20 2.74
C LYS A 96 -4.19 13.18 3.39
N VAL A 97 -3.04 12.94 2.76
CA VAL A 97 -2.00 12.09 3.31
C VAL A 97 -0.72 12.88 3.51
N ASP A 98 0.08 12.45 4.46
CA ASP A 98 1.35 13.08 4.79
C ASP A 98 2.52 12.14 4.47
N LEU A 99 3.67 12.74 4.20
CA LEU A 99 4.89 12.01 3.94
C LEU A 99 5.18 11.01 5.07
N GLY A 100 5.46 9.77 4.70
CA GLY A 100 5.84 8.72 5.64
C GLY A 100 4.69 7.98 6.31
N GLU A 101 3.44 8.28 5.96
CA GLU A 101 2.32 7.50 6.44
C GLU A 101 2.32 6.09 5.85
N GLU A 102 1.86 5.12 6.63
CA GLU A 102 1.77 3.72 6.25
C GLU A 102 0.47 3.12 6.76
N GLY A 103 0.03 2.03 6.15
CA GLY A 103 -1.16 1.33 6.56
C GLY A 103 -2.00 0.87 5.39
N SER A 104 -3.32 0.98 5.53
CA SER A 104 -4.27 0.55 4.53
C SER A 104 -5.33 1.61 4.26
N LEU A 105 -5.88 1.53 3.05
CA LEU A 105 -6.95 2.40 2.60
C LEU A 105 -7.98 1.58 1.84
N LEU A 106 -9.21 1.64 2.30
CA LEU A 106 -10.33 1.02 1.60
C LEU A 106 -11.11 2.11 0.87
N VAL A 107 -11.34 1.91 -0.42
CA VAL A 107 -12.14 2.78 -1.25
C VAL A 107 -13.31 1.97 -1.79
N ASN A 108 -14.52 2.37 -1.47
CA ASN A 108 -15.72 1.65 -1.87
C ASN A 108 -16.58 2.51 -2.81
N ILE A 109 -16.89 1.98 -3.98
CA ILE A 109 -17.81 2.58 -4.94
C ILE A 109 -19.14 1.84 -4.79
N ASP A 110 -20.17 2.52 -4.29
CA ASP A 110 -21.47 1.88 -4.08
C ASP A 110 -22.32 1.83 -5.37
N ALA A 111 -23.52 1.26 -5.25
CA ALA A 111 -24.43 1.10 -6.38
C ALA A 111 -24.89 2.44 -7.01
N ARG A 112 -24.79 3.52 -6.26
CA ARG A 112 -25.18 4.87 -6.72
C ARG A 112 -24.00 5.66 -7.27
N GLY A 113 -22.79 5.09 -7.22
CA GLY A 113 -21.58 5.78 -7.61
C GLY A 113 -20.99 6.67 -6.52
N THR A 114 -21.48 6.57 -5.29
CA THR A 114 -20.89 7.28 -4.16
C THR A 114 -19.61 6.57 -3.71
N VAL A 115 -18.53 7.32 -3.55
CA VAL A 115 -17.23 6.79 -3.13
C VAL A 115 -17.04 7.05 -1.66
N THR A 116 -16.78 6.00 -0.90
CA THR A 116 -16.47 6.08 0.53
C THR A 116 -15.00 5.72 0.75
N TRP A 117 -14.31 6.56 1.50
CA TRP A 117 -12.89 6.40 1.82
C TRP A 117 -12.74 6.01 3.29
N THR A 118 -12.05 4.92 3.56
CA THR A 118 -11.79 4.44 4.92
C THR A 118 -10.30 4.25 5.12
N PRO A 119 -9.58 5.30 5.55
CA PRO A 119 -8.15 5.19 5.81
C PRO A 119 -7.87 4.61 7.19
N THR A 120 -6.85 3.77 7.26
CA THR A 120 -6.24 3.28 8.50
C THR A 120 -4.74 3.49 8.37
N LEU A 121 -4.33 4.74 8.54
CA LEU A 121 -2.96 5.16 8.30
C LEU A 121 -2.33 5.65 9.60
N THR A 122 -1.05 5.36 9.76
CA THR A 122 -0.24 5.81 10.89
C THR A 122 1.06 6.41 10.37
N ASN A 123 1.56 7.42 11.08
CA ASN A 123 2.85 8.01 10.78
C ASN A 123 3.81 7.66 11.90
N ARG A 124 4.76 6.80 11.60
CA ARG A 124 5.85 6.46 12.51
C ARG A 124 7.06 7.33 12.16
N GLN A 125 7.32 8.27 13.01
CA GLN A 125 8.56 9.03 12.95
C GLN A 125 9.64 8.37 13.78
#